data_2e0dc59ea7f2d3185c30156efb5453ea
#
_entry.id   2e0dc59ea7f2d3185c30156efb5453ea
#
_cell.length_a   1.000
_cell.length_b   1.000
_cell.length_c   1.000
_cell.angle_alpha   90.00
_cell.angle_beta   90.00
_cell.angle_gamma   90.00
#
_symmetry.space_group_name_H-M   'P 1'
#
loop_
_entity.id
_entity.type
_entity.pdbx_description
1 polymer ?
#
loop_
_entity_poly.entity_id
_entity_poly.type
_entity_poly.pdbx_seq_one_letter_code
_entity_poly.pdbx_strand_id
1 'polypeptide(L)'
;MNELNEIISAFAIKGDVAEIKPLGNGLINDTYKVTTTGATPDYVLQRVNNAIFKDVDLLQHNIEAVTGHIRKKLEAAGEQDIDRKVLKFIPVKETGKTYLEKDGKFWRISVFIPDAFTYETVNPEYSYYAGKAFGNFEAMLADLDEELGETIPDFHNMELRMSQLIEAVNNDNFCRIDAPEEGDGRKPIEGDPDHQEEVLSMLEDIDEHSVE
;
A
#
# COMPACT_ATOMS: atom_id res chain seq x y z
N MET A 1 -20.71 -7.43 23.42
CA MET A 1 -19.30 -7.11 23.11
C MET A 1 -19.27 -6.48 21.74
N ASN A 2 -18.47 -5.45 21.48
CA ASN A 2 -18.40 -4.84 20.14
C ASN A 2 -17.71 -5.87 19.20
N GLU A 3 -18.18 -6.03 17.96
CA GLU A 3 -17.63 -6.93 16.94
C GLU A 3 -16.08 -6.85 16.86
N LEU A 4 -15.52 -5.63 16.90
CA LEU A 4 -14.07 -5.42 16.86
C LEU A 4 -13.35 -6.01 18.07
N ASN A 5 -13.92 -5.96 19.26
CA ASN A 5 -13.30 -6.56 20.44
C ASN A 5 -13.25 -8.09 20.35
N GLU A 6 -14.25 -8.71 19.76
CA GLU A 6 -14.28 -10.14 19.52
C GLU A 6 -13.19 -10.55 18.51
N ILE A 7 -13.06 -9.79 17.42
CA ILE A 7 -11.98 -10.00 16.43
C ILE A 7 -10.62 -9.86 17.08
N ILE A 8 -10.37 -8.78 17.82
CA ILE A 8 -9.08 -8.51 18.48
C ILE A 8 -8.74 -9.62 19.48
N SER A 9 -9.71 -10.15 20.20
CA SER A 9 -9.52 -11.20 21.19
C SER A 9 -8.98 -12.52 20.62
N ALA A 10 -9.19 -12.75 19.32
CA ALA A 10 -8.65 -13.91 18.62
C ALA A 10 -7.13 -13.85 18.39
N PHE A 11 -6.55 -12.64 18.40
CA PHE A 11 -5.12 -12.44 18.17
C PHE A 11 -4.31 -12.51 19.47
N ALA A 12 -3.03 -12.88 19.35
CA ALA A 12 -2.11 -13.00 20.49
C ALA A 12 -1.53 -11.62 20.91
N ILE A 13 -2.39 -10.59 21.04
CA ILE A 13 -1.97 -9.28 21.53
C ILE A 13 -1.56 -9.35 23.03
N LYS A 14 -0.75 -8.39 23.46
CA LYS A 14 -0.37 -8.18 24.85
C LYS A 14 -1.14 -6.98 25.42
N GLY A 15 -1.58 -7.09 26.67
CA GLY A 15 -2.36 -6.06 27.36
C GLY A 15 -3.85 -6.13 27.04
N ASP A 16 -4.63 -5.36 27.79
CA ASP A 16 -6.07 -5.25 27.62
C ASP A 16 -6.39 -4.05 26.72
N VAL A 17 -7.40 -4.19 25.87
CA VAL A 17 -7.86 -3.11 24.99
C VAL A 17 -8.50 -2.01 25.81
N ALA A 18 -7.92 -0.81 25.72
CA ALA A 18 -8.47 0.39 26.35
C ALA A 18 -9.39 1.17 25.41
N GLU A 19 -8.99 1.31 24.13
CA GLU A 19 -9.71 2.10 23.15
C GLU A 19 -9.48 1.59 21.73
N ILE A 20 -10.48 1.75 20.85
CA ILE A 20 -10.39 1.48 19.42
C ILE A 20 -10.90 2.71 18.67
N LYS A 21 -10.04 3.30 17.82
CA LYS A 21 -10.38 4.47 17.00
C LYS A 21 -10.03 4.24 15.54
N PRO A 22 -10.78 4.78 14.58
CA PRO A 22 -10.35 4.84 13.19
C PRO A 22 -8.96 5.49 13.06
N LEU A 23 -8.12 4.96 12.19
CA LEU A 23 -6.76 5.44 11.95
C LEU A 23 -6.56 5.74 10.46
N GLY A 24 -6.28 7.02 10.17
CA GLY A 24 -5.98 7.49 8.82
C GLY A 24 -7.21 7.56 7.90
N ASN A 25 -6.98 7.97 6.66
CA ASN A 25 -7.98 8.13 5.60
C ASN A 25 -7.72 7.11 4.47
N GLY A 26 -7.32 5.89 4.82
CA GLY A 26 -7.04 4.84 3.84
C GLY A 26 -8.25 4.55 2.96
N LEU A 27 -8.06 4.55 1.63
CA LEU A 27 -9.12 4.36 0.65
C LEU A 27 -9.44 2.89 0.39
N ILE A 28 -8.55 1.98 0.79
CA ILE A 28 -8.64 0.55 0.45
C ILE A 28 -9.11 -0.28 1.66
N ASN A 29 -8.38 -0.20 2.76
CA ASN A 29 -8.63 -1.00 3.96
C ASN A 29 -9.25 -0.15 5.07
N ASP A 30 -10.18 -0.72 5.84
CA ASP A 30 -10.61 -0.09 7.08
C ASP A 30 -9.52 -0.30 8.13
N THR A 31 -9.04 0.80 8.70
CA THR A 31 -7.90 0.77 9.62
C THR A 31 -8.27 1.42 10.96
N TYR A 32 -7.88 0.76 12.05
CA TYR A 32 -8.17 1.19 13.42
C TYR A 32 -6.89 1.16 14.25
N LYS A 33 -6.69 2.17 15.09
CA LYS A 33 -5.74 2.12 16.18
C LYS A 33 -6.39 1.44 17.38
N VAL A 34 -5.71 0.46 17.94
CA VAL A 34 -6.09 -0.25 19.16
C VAL A 34 -5.11 0.16 20.25
N THR A 35 -5.58 0.98 21.18
CA THR A 35 -4.79 1.40 22.36
C THR A 35 -4.93 0.38 23.45
N THR A 36 -3.82 0.00 24.07
CA THR A 36 -3.79 -0.96 25.17
C THR A 36 -3.49 -0.31 26.51
N THR A 37 -3.80 -1.00 27.60
CA THR A 37 -3.47 -0.55 28.96
C THR A 37 -2.06 -0.96 29.35
N GLY A 38 -1.43 -0.17 30.23
CA GLY A 38 -0.12 -0.49 30.82
C GLY A 38 1.05 -0.22 29.88
N ALA A 39 2.19 -0.89 30.12
CA ALA A 39 3.40 -0.76 29.34
C ALA A 39 3.45 -1.78 28.17
N THR A 40 2.35 -1.96 27.49
CA THR A 40 2.21 -2.86 26.33
C THR A 40 2.10 -2.06 25.04
N PRO A 41 2.53 -2.60 23.88
CA PRO A 41 2.43 -1.88 22.62
C PRO A 41 0.98 -1.67 22.22
N ASP A 42 0.71 -0.53 21.57
CA ASP A 42 -0.53 -0.35 20.80
C ASP A 42 -0.47 -1.14 19.50
N TYR A 43 -1.63 -1.30 18.86
CA TYR A 43 -1.75 -2.10 17.63
C TYR A 43 -2.52 -1.36 16.55
N VAL A 44 -2.34 -1.82 15.31
CA VAL A 44 -3.15 -1.44 14.15
C VAL A 44 -3.98 -2.66 13.76
N LEU A 45 -5.29 -2.54 13.86
CA LEU A 45 -6.25 -3.51 13.31
C LEU A 45 -6.67 -3.06 11.92
N GLN A 46 -6.59 -3.96 10.94
CA GLN A 46 -7.06 -3.70 9.58
C GLN A 46 -8.05 -4.75 9.13
N ARG A 47 -9.16 -4.28 8.51
CA ARG A 47 -9.98 -5.13 7.66
C ARG A 47 -9.44 -5.05 6.24
N VAL A 48 -8.95 -6.17 5.74
CA VAL A 48 -8.44 -6.27 4.37
C VAL A 48 -9.59 -6.21 3.39
N ASN A 49 -9.49 -5.35 2.38
CA ASN A 49 -10.48 -5.28 1.30
C ASN A 49 -10.27 -6.43 0.32
N ASN A 50 -11.01 -7.51 0.54
CA ASN A 50 -10.94 -8.73 -0.29
C ASN A 50 -11.64 -8.58 -1.65
N ALA A 51 -12.28 -7.47 -1.95
CA ALA A 51 -12.71 -7.14 -3.30
C ALA A 51 -11.51 -6.73 -4.19
N ILE A 52 -10.49 -6.14 -3.59
CA ILE A 52 -9.24 -5.75 -4.25
C ILE A 52 -8.21 -6.87 -4.12
N PHE A 53 -7.93 -7.30 -2.89
CA PHE A 53 -7.00 -8.40 -2.60
C PHE A 53 -7.77 -9.72 -2.55
N LYS A 54 -7.99 -10.33 -3.70
CA LYS A 54 -8.83 -11.53 -3.84
C LYS A 54 -8.23 -12.76 -3.16
N ASP A 55 -6.90 -12.86 -3.17
CA ASP A 55 -6.15 -13.92 -2.50
C ASP A 55 -5.43 -13.34 -1.27
N VAL A 56 -6.08 -13.47 -0.10
CA VAL A 56 -5.55 -12.96 1.16
C VAL A 56 -4.43 -13.86 1.69
N ASP A 57 -4.44 -15.16 1.40
CA ASP A 57 -3.33 -16.06 1.75
C ASP A 57 -2.05 -15.62 1.02
N LEU A 58 -2.12 -15.37 -0.29
CA LEU A 58 -1.01 -14.85 -1.07
C LEU A 58 -0.52 -13.49 -0.57
N LEU A 59 -1.45 -12.57 -0.26
CA LEU A 59 -1.11 -11.26 0.30
C LEU A 59 -0.31 -11.40 1.60
N GLN A 60 -0.76 -12.26 2.51
CA GLN A 60 -0.08 -12.47 3.80
C GLN A 60 1.23 -13.23 3.63
N HIS A 61 1.31 -14.20 2.74
CA HIS A 61 2.56 -14.86 2.37
C HIS A 61 3.63 -13.85 1.93
N ASN A 62 3.32 -12.96 0.99
CA ASN A 62 4.23 -11.92 0.53
C ASN A 62 4.70 -11.01 1.67
N ILE A 63 3.77 -10.60 2.53
CA ILE A 63 4.07 -9.74 3.68
C ILE A 63 5.01 -10.46 4.66
N GLU A 64 4.74 -11.72 4.98
CA GLU A 64 5.55 -12.51 5.90
C GLU A 64 6.94 -12.79 5.33
N ALA A 65 7.05 -13.15 4.05
CA ALA A 65 8.32 -13.35 3.36
C ALA A 65 9.19 -12.10 3.44
N VAL A 66 8.65 -10.95 3.00
CA VAL A 66 9.36 -9.66 2.98
C VAL A 66 9.74 -9.20 4.39
N THR A 67 8.77 -9.13 5.31
CA THR A 67 9.04 -8.62 6.66
C THR A 67 9.94 -9.54 7.46
N GLY A 68 9.81 -10.86 7.28
CA GLY A 68 10.67 -11.87 7.89
C GLY A 68 12.11 -11.79 7.39
N HIS A 69 12.30 -11.61 6.08
CA HIS A 69 13.63 -11.45 5.48
C HIS A 69 14.34 -10.20 5.98
N ILE A 70 13.66 -9.05 5.94
CA ILE A 70 14.20 -7.78 6.45
C ILE A 70 14.55 -7.90 7.93
N ARG A 71 13.68 -8.49 8.74
CA ARG A 71 13.92 -8.70 10.18
C ARG A 71 15.19 -9.51 10.42
N LYS A 72 15.38 -10.63 9.72
CA LYS A 72 16.60 -11.46 9.83
C LYS A 72 17.87 -10.66 9.50
N LYS A 73 17.82 -9.81 8.45
CA LYS A 73 18.98 -8.96 8.09
C LYS A 73 19.28 -7.91 9.16
N LEU A 74 18.25 -7.26 9.71
CA LEU A 74 18.41 -6.28 10.78
C LEU A 74 18.97 -6.91 12.07
N GLU A 75 18.49 -8.11 12.44
CA GLU A 75 19.00 -8.88 13.57
C GLU A 75 20.46 -9.29 13.38
N ALA A 76 20.82 -9.78 12.18
CA ALA A 76 22.19 -10.14 11.84
C ALA A 76 23.16 -8.93 11.84
N ALA A 77 22.66 -7.75 11.50
CA ALA A 77 23.39 -6.48 11.56
C ALA A 77 23.52 -5.91 12.99
N GLY A 78 22.87 -6.53 13.98
CA GLY A 78 22.85 -6.05 15.38
C GLY A 78 22.05 -4.77 15.57
N GLU A 79 21.11 -4.48 14.68
CA GLU A 79 20.27 -3.29 14.73
C GLU A 79 19.37 -3.27 15.97
N GLN A 80 19.19 -2.07 16.53
CA GLN A 80 18.29 -1.86 17.66
C GLN A 80 16.91 -1.40 17.17
N ASP A 81 15.88 -1.56 18.02
CA ASP A 81 14.51 -1.11 17.78
C ASP A 81 13.91 -1.65 16.47
N ILE A 82 14.17 -2.93 16.19
CA ILE A 82 13.75 -3.60 14.94
C ILE A 82 12.24 -3.47 14.69
N ASP A 83 11.41 -3.52 15.76
CA ASP A 83 9.95 -3.37 15.66
C ASP A 83 9.51 -1.96 15.19
N ARG A 84 10.42 -0.98 15.13
CA ARG A 84 10.20 0.32 14.47
C ARG A 84 10.66 0.37 13.01
N LYS A 85 11.49 -0.58 12.58
CA LYS A 85 12.13 -0.60 11.25
C LYS A 85 11.42 -1.54 10.27
N VAL A 86 10.73 -2.55 10.78
CA VAL A 86 9.96 -3.50 9.98
C VAL A 86 8.65 -3.84 10.68
N LEU A 87 7.57 -3.95 9.91
CA LEU A 87 6.25 -4.31 10.44
C LEU A 87 6.29 -5.68 11.13
N LYS A 88 5.52 -5.80 12.21
CA LYS A 88 5.35 -7.04 12.97
C LYS A 88 3.87 -7.36 13.08
N PHE A 89 3.47 -8.42 12.40
CA PHE A 89 2.10 -8.94 12.47
C PHE A 89 1.93 -9.88 13.65
N ILE A 90 0.74 -9.84 14.23
CA ILE A 90 0.38 -10.63 15.42
C ILE A 90 -0.40 -11.86 14.97
N PRO A 91 -0.01 -13.07 15.37
CA PRO A 91 -0.71 -14.29 14.96
C PRO A 91 -2.05 -14.43 15.67
N VAL A 92 -2.97 -15.11 15.03
CA VAL A 92 -4.21 -15.63 15.60
C VAL A 92 -3.85 -16.79 16.55
N LYS A 93 -4.40 -16.79 17.76
CA LYS A 93 -4.07 -17.74 18.83
C LYS A 93 -4.30 -19.20 18.46
N GLU A 94 -5.37 -19.48 17.74
CA GLU A 94 -5.78 -20.84 17.40
C GLU A 94 -5.06 -21.39 16.17
N THR A 95 -4.87 -20.55 15.14
CA THR A 95 -4.37 -21.00 13.84
C THR A 95 -2.89 -20.70 13.62
N GLY A 96 -2.32 -19.73 14.34
CA GLY A 96 -0.98 -19.20 14.11
C GLY A 96 -0.86 -18.32 12.83
N LYS A 97 -1.92 -18.20 12.02
CA LYS A 97 -1.93 -17.33 10.84
C LYS A 97 -1.88 -15.86 11.26
N THR A 98 -1.32 -14.99 10.43
CA THR A 98 -1.25 -13.53 10.67
C THR A 98 -2.52 -12.79 10.25
N TYR A 99 -3.55 -13.52 9.86
CA TYR A 99 -4.89 -12.99 9.59
C TYR A 99 -5.99 -13.91 10.12
N LEU A 100 -7.15 -13.32 10.39
CA LEU A 100 -8.38 -13.99 10.78
C LEU A 100 -9.43 -13.82 9.69
N GLU A 101 -10.02 -14.93 9.23
CA GLU A 101 -11.24 -14.90 8.46
C GLU A 101 -12.44 -15.06 9.39
N LYS A 102 -13.39 -14.13 9.30
CA LYS A 102 -14.65 -14.18 10.04
C LYS A 102 -15.78 -13.58 9.20
N ASP A 103 -16.81 -14.37 8.98
CA ASP A 103 -18.00 -13.96 8.21
C ASP A 103 -17.66 -13.38 6.81
N GLY A 104 -16.70 -14.01 6.11
CA GLY A 104 -16.22 -13.58 4.79
C GLY A 104 -15.40 -12.28 4.79
N LYS A 105 -15.05 -11.77 5.97
CA LYS A 105 -14.17 -10.62 6.15
C LYS A 105 -12.81 -11.09 6.67
N PHE A 106 -11.76 -10.44 6.21
CA PHE A 106 -10.38 -10.75 6.59
C PHE A 106 -9.80 -9.64 7.46
N TRP A 107 -9.25 -10.02 8.60
CA TRP A 107 -8.71 -9.10 9.60
C TRP A 107 -7.26 -9.44 9.92
N ARG A 108 -6.44 -8.42 10.10
CA ARG A 108 -5.05 -8.60 10.55
C ARG A 108 -4.69 -7.54 11.58
N ILE A 109 -3.72 -7.87 12.44
CA ILE A 109 -3.21 -6.96 13.45
C ILE A 109 -1.69 -6.85 13.31
N SER A 110 -1.18 -5.64 13.33
CA SER A 110 0.25 -5.34 13.45
C SER A 110 0.55 -4.46 14.66
N VAL A 111 1.80 -4.48 15.12
CA VAL A 111 2.24 -3.55 16.17
C VAL A 111 2.20 -2.13 15.63
N PHE A 112 1.63 -1.21 16.41
CA PHE A 112 1.63 0.22 16.07
C PHE A 112 3.02 0.82 16.28
N ILE A 113 3.51 1.57 15.29
CA ILE A 113 4.78 2.30 15.37
C ILE A 113 4.47 3.72 15.82
N PRO A 114 4.81 4.11 17.05
CA PRO A 114 4.55 5.45 17.56
C PRO A 114 5.48 6.48 16.91
N ASP A 115 5.12 7.76 17.04
CA ASP A 115 5.92 8.91 16.58
C ASP A 115 6.24 8.87 15.07
N ALA A 116 5.31 8.32 14.27
CA ALA A 116 5.34 8.39 12.82
C ALA A 116 4.42 9.52 12.35
N PHE A 117 4.90 10.35 11.43
CA PHE A 117 4.17 11.48 10.87
C PHE A 117 4.00 11.32 9.38
N THR A 118 2.81 11.68 8.89
CA THR A 118 2.51 11.72 7.45
C THR A 118 2.61 13.15 6.96
N TYR A 119 3.34 13.36 5.87
CA TYR A 119 3.45 14.64 5.19
C TYR A 119 2.61 14.61 3.92
N GLU A 120 1.68 15.54 3.79
CA GLU A 120 0.82 15.66 2.61
C GLU A 120 1.52 16.40 1.45
N THR A 121 2.48 17.24 1.79
CA THR A 121 3.22 18.06 0.82
C THR A 121 4.66 17.57 0.70
N VAL A 122 5.09 17.29 -0.52
CA VAL A 122 6.48 16.92 -0.82
C VAL A 122 7.33 18.18 -1.03
N ASN A 123 8.55 18.12 -0.56
CA ASN A 123 9.61 19.08 -0.86
C ASN A 123 10.88 18.33 -1.27
N PRO A 124 11.91 19.01 -1.82
CA PRO A 124 13.13 18.33 -2.28
C PRO A 124 13.82 17.47 -1.21
N GLU A 125 13.82 17.92 0.04
CA GLU A 125 14.42 17.18 1.17
C GLU A 125 13.65 15.88 1.45
N TYR A 126 12.33 15.94 1.55
CA TYR A 126 11.51 14.74 1.81
C TYR A 126 11.52 13.78 0.62
N SER A 127 11.57 14.29 -0.62
CA SER A 127 11.74 13.47 -1.83
C SER A 127 13.06 12.70 -1.80
N TYR A 128 14.15 13.34 -1.37
CA TYR A 128 15.44 12.67 -1.20
C TYR A 128 15.37 11.54 -0.15
N TYR A 129 14.78 11.80 1.02
CA TYR A 129 14.66 10.76 2.05
C TYR A 129 13.72 9.63 1.63
N ALA A 130 12.64 9.93 0.91
CA ALA A 130 11.76 8.92 0.34
C ALA A 130 12.51 8.02 -0.65
N GLY A 131 13.22 8.60 -1.62
CA GLY A 131 14.04 7.84 -2.57
C GLY A 131 15.10 6.99 -1.88
N LYS A 132 15.78 7.55 -0.86
CA LYS A 132 16.74 6.78 -0.06
C LYS A 132 16.11 5.62 0.70
N ALA A 133 14.89 5.80 1.23
CA ALA A 133 14.17 4.74 1.94
C ALA A 133 13.76 3.61 0.98
N PHE A 134 13.26 3.94 -0.21
CA PHE A 134 12.96 2.96 -1.26
C PHE A 134 14.20 2.21 -1.72
N GLY A 135 15.30 2.90 -2.04
CA GLY A 135 16.55 2.24 -2.44
C GLY A 135 17.12 1.32 -1.35
N ASN A 136 17.01 1.70 -0.07
CA ASN A 136 17.37 0.81 1.04
C ASN A 136 16.46 -0.41 1.13
N PHE A 137 15.16 -0.24 0.90
CA PHE A 137 14.20 -1.34 0.89
C PHE A 137 14.52 -2.34 -0.23
N GLU A 138 14.77 -1.86 -1.44
CA GLU A 138 15.18 -2.69 -2.58
C GLU A 138 16.49 -3.42 -2.31
N ALA A 139 17.50 -2.73 -1.76
CA ALA A 139 18.76 -3.35 -1.39
C ALA A 139 18.61 -4.44 -0.31
N MET A 140 17.68 -4.28 0.62
CA MET A 140 17.38 -5.31 1.61
C MET A 140 16.73 -6.55 0.99
N LEU A 141 16.01 -6.41 -0.11
CA LEU A 141 15.29 -7.50 -0.78
C LEU A 141 16.05 -8.12 -1.95
N ALA A 142 17.20 -7.57 -2.36
CA ALA A 142 17.96 -8.03 -3.51
C ALA A 142 18.39 -9.51 -3.46
N ASP A 143 18.43 -10.10 -2.27
CA ASP A 143 18.79 -11.50 -2.01
C ASP A 143 17.61 -12.28 -1.37
N LEU A 144 16.38 -11.84 -1.57
CA LEU A 144 15.18 -12.59 -1.16
C LEU A 144 14.98 -13.79 -2.09
N ASP A 145 15.13 -15.00 -1.56
CA ASP A 145 14.94 -16.26 -2.30
C ASP A 145 13.46 -16.69 -2.39
N GLU A 146 12.58 -16.06 -1.64
CA GLU A 146 11.15 -16.42 -1.63
C GLU A 146 10.45 -15.86 -2.86
N GLU A 147 9.66 -16.69 -3.54
CA GLU A 147 8.86 -16.26 -4.68
C GLU A 147 7.64 -15.46 -4.19
N LEU A 148 7.53 -14.22 -4.63
CA LEU A 148 6.38 -13.35 -4.34
C LEU A 148 5.38 -13.42 -5.48
N GLY A 149 4.10 -13.56 -5.15
CA GLY A 149 3.02 -13.57 -6.13
C GLY A 149 2.38 -12.20 -6.34
N GLU A 150 1.72 -12.01 -7.46
CA GLU A 150 0.95 -10.80 -7.76
C GLU A 150 -0.37 -10.76 -6.98
N THR A 151 -0.47 -9.89 -5.99
CA THR A 151 -1.68 -9.73 -5.17
C THR A 151 -2.78 -8.93 -5.86
N ILE A 152 -2.42 -8.06 -6.80
CA ILE A 152 -3.30 -7.34 -7.73
C ILE A 152 -2.72 -7.54 -9.12
N PRO A 153 -3.31 -8.45 -9.94
CA PRO A 153 -2.78 -8.73 -11.26
C PRO A 153 -2.64 -7.47 -12.12
N ASP A 154 -1.54 -7.37 -12.85
CA ASP A 154 -1.23 -6.27 -13.78
C ASP A 154 -1.24 -4.86 -13.15
N PHE A 155 -1.13 -4.72 -11.83
CA PHE A 155 -1.23 -3.40 -11.18
C PHE A 155 -0.12 -2.45 -11.64
N HIS A 156 1.10 -2.94 -11.79
CA HIS A 156 2.27 -2.20 -12.26
C HIS A 156 2.75 -2.64 -13.67
N ASN A 157 1.88 -3.27 -14.47
CA ASN A 157 2.18 -3.61 -15.85
C ASN A 157 2.14 -2.33 -16.70
N MET A 158 3.31 -1.73 -16.95
CA MET A 158 3.42 -0.47 -17.67
C MET A 158 3.01 -0.59 -19.14
N GLU A 159 3.28 -1.72 -19.80
CA GLU A 159 2.83 -1.96 -21.18
C GLU A 159 1.30 -1.93 -21.27
N LEU A 160 0.63 -2.63 -20.35
CA LEU A 160 -0.84 -2.61 -20.28
C LEU A 160 -1.36 -1.20 -19.98
N ARG A 161 -0.73 -0.45 -19.06
CA ARG A 161 -1.16 0.93 -18.74
C ARG A 161 -0.97 1.86 -19.91
N MET A 162 0.13 1.74 -20.64
CA MET A 162 0.39 2.53 -21.84
C MET A 162 -0.64 2.22 -22.93
N SER A 163 -0.90 0.95 -23.22
CA SER A 163 -1.92 0.58 -24.22
C SER A 163 -3.31 1.09 -23.85
N GLN A 164 -3.70 1.03 -22.57
CA GLN A 164 -4.96 1.59 -22.07
C GLN A 164 -5.04 3.11 -22.24
N LEU A 165 -3.93 3.81 -21.99
CA LEU A 165 -3.85 5.26 -22.18
C LEU A 165 -4.01 5.62 -23.67
N ILE A 166 -3.25 4.96 -24.56
CA ILE A 166 -3.34 5.18 -26.02
C ILE A 166 -4.77 4.89 -26.52
N GLU A 167 -5.38 3.80 -26.06
CA GLU A 167 -6.77 3.47 -26.40
C GLU A 167 -7.73 4.55 -25.92
N ALA A 168 -7.56 5.05 -24.70
CA ALA A 168 -8.40 6.10 -24.14
C ALA A 168 -8.29 7.42 -24.93
N VAL A 169 -7.07 7.81 -25.32
CA VAL A 169 -6.82 9.01 -26.16
C VAL A 169 -7.47 8.84 -27.52
N ASN A 170 -7.26 7.70 -28.20
CA ASN A 170 -7.83 7.43 -29.51
C ASN A 170 -9.36 7.35 -29.53
N ASN A 171 -9.98 6.96 -28.40
CA ASN A 171 -11.41 6.79 -28.24
C ASN A 171 -12.08 7.98 -27.49
N ASP A 172 -11.39 9.10 -27.32
CA ASP A 172 -11.94 10.27 -26.63
C ASP A 172 -12.98 11.00 -27.46
N ASN A 173 -14.14 10.36 -27.63
CA ASN A 173 -15.28 10.92 -28.36
C ASN A 173 -15.92 12.14 -27.65
N PHE A 174 -15.48 12.47 -26.44
CA PHE A 174 -16.02 13.57 -25.63
C PHE A 174 -15.03 14.73 -25.48
N CYS A 175 -13.87 14.68 -26.12
CA CYS A 175 -12.79 15.68 -26.05
C CYS A 175 -12.45 16.07 -24.60
N ARG A 176 -12.41 15.07 -23.71
CA ARG A 176 -12.16 15.29 -22.26
C ARG A 176 -10.74 15.70 -21.97
N ILE A 177 -9.80 15.32 -22.84
CA ILE A 177 -8.38 15.69 -22.73
C ILE A 177 -8.23 17.21 -22.85
N ASP A 178 -9.07 17.84 -23.70
CA ASP A 178 -9.06 19.29 -23.96
C ASP A 178 -10.12 20.05 -23.13
N ALA A 179 -10.92 19.35 -22.31
CA ALA A 179 -11.94 19.99 -21.50
C ALA A 179 -11.30 20.69 -20.28
N PRO A 180 -11.60 21.99 -20.03
CA PRO A 180 -11.17 22.64 -18.81
C PRO A 180 -11.83 21.99 -17.61
N GLU A 181 -11.10 21.90 -16.48
CA GLU A 181 -11.68 21.43 -15.21
C GLU A 181 -12.92 22.27 -14.85
N GLU A 182 -14.02 21.60 -14.49
CA GLU A 182 -15.24 22.29 -14.07
C GLU A 182 -14.92 23.23 -12.89
N GLY A 183 -15.05 24.53 -13.10
CA GLY A 183 -14.93 25.54 -12.05
C GLY A 183 -13.77 26.52 -12.17
N ASP A 184 -12.88 26.39 -13.14
CA ASP A 184 -11.72 27.30 -13.28
C ASP A 184 -12.04 28.58 -14.12
N GLY A 185 -13.24 28.68 -14.68
CA GLY A 185 -13.68 29.83 -15.47
C GLY A 185 -13.05 29.97 -16.87
N ARG A 186 -12.25 28.98 -17.31
CA ARG A 186 -11.71 28.92 -18.66
C ARG A 186 -12.79 28.47 -19.64
N LYS A 187 -12.83 29.08 -20.81
CA LYS A 187 -13.71 28.59 -21.88
C LYS A 187 -13.15 27.27 -22.41
N PRO A 188 -14.03 26.32 -22.81
CA PRO A 188 -13.60 25.14 -23.54
C PRO A 188 -12.72 25.56 -24.72
N ILE A 189 -11.53 25.00 -24.82
CA ILE A 189 -10.73 25.12 -26.03
C ILE A 189 -11.46 24.21 -27.03
N GLU A 190 -11.92 24.77 -28.15
CA GLU A 190 -12.43 23.98 -29.27
C GLU A 190 -11.32 22.99 -29.61
N GLY A 191 -11.61 21.67 -29.52
CA GLY A 191 -10.63 20.60 -29.62
C GLY A 191 -9.71 20.85 -30.82
N ASP A 192 -8.42 21.01 -30.50
CA ASP A 192 -7.39 21.17 -31.52
C ASP A 192 -6.93 19.78 -31.93
N PRO A 193 -7.22 19.31 -33.16
CA PRO A 193 -6.74 18.02 -33.64
C PRO A 193 -5.21 17.86 -33.52
N ASP A 194 -4.47 18.96 -33.59
CA ASP A 194 -3.01 18.95 -33.51
C ASP A 194 -2.52 18.60 -32.12
N HIS A 195 -3.30 18.87 -31.04
CA HIS A 195 -2.94 18.52 -29.67
C HIS A 195 -3.02 17.00 -29.40
N GLN A 196 -3.95 16.33 -30.05
CA GLN A 196 -4.08 14.88 -29.97
C GLN A 196 -2.90 14.17 -30.64
N GLU A 197 -2.44 14.70 -31.80
CA GLU A 197 -1.24 14.21 -32.48
C GLU A 197 0.04 14.48 -31.67
N GLU A 198 0.12 15.62 -30.98
CA GLU A 198 1.24 15.96 -30.10
C GLU A 198 1.33 15.01 -28.90
N VAL A 199 0.20 14.72 -28.23
CA VAL A 199 0.16 13.75 -27.10
C VAL A 199 0.53 12.34 -27.57
N LEU A 200 0.02 11.90 -28.72
CA LEU A 200 0.37 10.60 -29.29
C LEU A 200 1.85 10.51 -29.67
N SER A 201 2.41 11.57 -30.27
CA SER A 201 3.85 11.65 -30.60
C SER A 201 4.72 11.58 -29.33
N MET A 202 4.32 12.27 -28.25
CA MET A 202 5.04 12.18 -26.96
C MET A 202 4.98 10.76 -26.34
N LEU A 203 3.88 10.04 -26.55
CA LEU A 203 3.74 8.66 -26.06
C LEU A 203 4.58 7.68 -26.89
N GLU A 204 4.69 7.88 -28.22
CA GLU A 204 5.56 7.08 -29.10
C GLU A 204 7.04 7.28 -28.75
N ASP A 205 7.47 8.52 -28.43
CA ASP A 205 8.83 8.83 -28.00
C ASP A 205 9.19 8.16 -26.67
N ILE A 206 8.23 7.97 -25.77
CA ILE A 206 8.43 7.28 -24.49
C ILE A 206 8.64 5.76 -24.72
N ASP A 207 7.90 5.16 -25.66
CA ASP A 207 7.99 3.72 -25.95
C ASP A 207 9.32 3.37 -26.63
N GLU A 208 9.85 4.23 -27.52
CA GLU A 208 11.15 4.02 -28.16
C GLU A 208 12.34 4.12 -27.19
N HIS A 209 12.23 4.87 -26.09
CA HIS A 209 13.31 5.06 -25.10
C HIS A 209 13.21 4.13 -23.88
N SER A 210 12.14 3.32 -23.76
CA SER A 210 11.96 2.38 -22.64
C SER A 210 12.58 0.99 -22.88
N VAL A 211 13.27 0.76 -24.00
CA VAL A 211 13.85 -0.54 -24.42
C VAL A 211 15.40 -0.55 -24.38
N GLU A 212 16.06 0.46 -23.82
CA GLU A 212 17.49 0.44 -23.49
C GLU A 212 17.69 0.31 -21.97
#